data_4e3d544c14fb39f94a5aaa735417e727
#
_entry.id   4e3d544c14fb39f94a5aaa735417e727
#
_cell.length_a   1.000
_cell.length_b   1.000
_cell.length_c   1.000
_cell.angle_alpha   90.00
_cell.angle_beta   90.00
_cell.angle_gamma   90.00
#
_symmetry.space_group_name_H-M   'P 1'
#
loop_
_entity.id
_entity.type
_entity.pdbx_description
1 polymer ?
#
loop_
_entity_poly.entity_id
_entity_poly.type
_entity_poly.pdbx_seq_one_letter_code
_entity_poly.pdbx_strand_id
1 'polypeptide(L)'
;MGFLDTLRNAGNDLATKAKQFQNNTFKEGTIAITALIAAADGTIAAQEKAAVVQAIGSLEALKVFKARELGDLFNKYCDDAINQFARLDLLKKVQKLASNRDSAITAIKIGIIIANSDGNFSKEEKAVVRELLTATGLTESDLGIQL
;
A
#
# COMPACT_ATOMS: atom_id res chain seq x y z
N MET A 1 -17.57 -5.67 12.29
CA MET A 1 -16.70 -4.74 11.55
C MET A 1 -15.54 -5.49 10.92
N GLY A 2 -15.30 -5.26 9.63
CA GLY A 2 -14.16 -5.82 8.94
C GLY A 2 -12.87 -5.12 9.33
N PHE A 3 -11.72 -5.73 9.01
CA PHE A 3 -10.45 -5.12 9.34
C PHE A 3 -10.18 -3.82 8.56
N LEU A 4 -10.78 -3.64 7.36
CA LEU A 4 -10.68 -2.37 6.65
C LEU A 4 -11.26 -1.22 7.47
N ASP A 5 -12.38 -1.45 8.13
CA ASP A 5 -12.98 -0.44 9.02
C ASP A 5 -12.06 -0.16 10.21
N THR A 6 -11.44 -1.20 10.76
CA THR A 6 -10.48 -1.07 11.85
C THR A 6 -9.29 -0.22 11.42
N LEU A 7 -8.74 -0.47 10.22
CA LEU A 7 -7.63 0.32 9.70
C LEU A 7 -8.02 1.78 9.42
N ARG A 8 -9.21 2.00 8.86
CA ARG A 8 -9.71 3.35 8.59
C ARG A 8 -9.94 4.14 9.87
N ASN A 9 -10.45 3.47 10.91
CA ASN A 9 -10.68 4.10 12.21
C ASN A 9 -9.36 4.49 12.90
N ALA A 10 -8.25 3.85 12.52
CA ALA A 10 -6.91 4.21 13.02
C ALA A 10 -6.24 5.31 12.20
N GLY A 11 -6.98 6.02 11.35
CA GLY A 11 -6.45 7.01 10.41
C GLY A 11 -5.58 8.10 11.03
N ASN A 12 -5.97 8.60 12.20
CA ASN A 12 -5.18 9.63 12.89
C ASN A 12 -3.83 9.11 13.37
N ASP A 13 -3.81 7.86 13.87
CA ASP A 13 -2.56 7.22 14.29
C ASP A 13 -1.67 6.97 13.09
N LEU A 14 -2.24 6.54 11.96
CA LEU A 14 -1.48 6.34 10.72
C LEU A 14 -0.91 7.65 10.21
N ALA A 15 -1.68 8.74 10.24
CA ALA A 15 -1.21 10.05 9.82
C ALA A 15 -0.05 10.54 10.69
N THR A 16 -0.17 10.36 12.00
CA THR A 16 0.89 10.72 12.94
C THR A 16 2.17 9.93 12.68
N LYS A 17 2.04 8.62 12.49
CA LYS A 17 3.19 7.75 12.22
C LYS A 17 3.82 8.04 10.86
N ALA A 18 3.01 8.27 9.83
CA ALA A 18 3.50 8.57 8.50
C ALA A 18 4.38 9.83 8.46
N LYS A 19 4.06 10.82 9.30
CA LYS A 19 4.87 12.04 9.40
C LYS A 19 6.30 11.77 9.86
N GLN A 20 6.54 10.65 10.54
CA GLN A 20 7.88 10.25 10.98
C GLN A 20 8.72 9.67 9.84
N PHE A 21 8.09 9.27 8.74
CA PHE A 21 8.73 8.55 7.64
C PHE A 21 8.70 9.33 6.32
N GLN A 22 9.06 10.63 6.37
CA GLN A 22 9.02 11.51 5.19
C GLN A 22 10.26 11.32 4.32
N ASN A 23 10.45 10.11 3.78
CA ASN A 23 11.61 9.80 2.94
C ASN A 23 11.19 8.99 1.71
N ASN A 24 12.11 8.89 0.75
CA ASN A 24 11.85 8.19 -0.50
C ASN A 24 11.60 6.70 -0.33
N THR A 25 12.29 6.05 0.59
CA THR A 25 12.09 4.63 0.86
C THR A 25 10.64 4.36 1.29
N PHE A 26 10.12 5.15 2.20
CA PHE A 26 8.73 5.04 2.65
C PHE A 26 7.75 5.35 1.53
N LYS A 27 7.97 6.46 0.80
CA LYS A 27 7.11 6.87 -0.31
C LYS A 27 7.04 5.79 -1.38
N GLU A 28 8.18 5.34 -1.87
CA GLU A 28 8.24 4.33 -2.93
C GLU A 28 7.69 2.99 -2.45
N GLY A 29 8.03 2.57 -1.23
CA GLY A 29 7.55 1.31 -0.67
C GLY A 29 6.03 1.30 -0.50
N THR A 30 5.46 2.40 0.01
CA THR A 30 4.01 2.52 0.21
C THR A 30 3.26 2.47 -1.13
N ILE A 31 3.73 3.19 -2.14
CA ILE A 31 3.07 3.19 -3.44
C ILE A 31 3.28 1.86 -4.17
N ALA A 32 4.44 1.22 -4.01
CA ALA A 32 4.67 -0.13 -4.53
C ALA A 32 3.68 -1.14 -3.92
N ILE A 33 3.47 -1.09 -2.61
CA ILE A 33 2.47 -1.92 -1.92
C ILE A 33 1.08 -1.70 -2.51
N THR A 34 0.69 -0.43 -2.66
CA THR A 34 -0.61 -0.06 -3.21
C THR A 34 -0.81 -0.64 -4.61
N ALA A 35 0.18 -0.51 -5.47
CA ALA A 35 0.12 -1.02 -6.85
C ALA A 35 0.06 -2.55 -6.88
N LEU A 36 0.85 -3.22 -6.05
CA LEU A 36 0.87 -4.68 -5.98
C LEU A 36 -0.49 -5.24 -5.55
N ILE A 37 -1.12 -4.63 -4.55
CA ILE A 37 -2.44 -5.05 -4.08
C ILE A 37 -3.49 -4.77 -5.17
N ALA A 38 -3.45 -3.59 -5.77
CA ALA A 38 -4.41 -3.22 -6.83
C ALA A 38 -4.32 -4.15 -8.04
N ALA A 39 -3.13 -4.67 -8.33
CA ALA A 39 -2.88 -5.58 -9.46
C ALA A 39 -3.02 -7.06 -9.09
N ALA A 40 -3.58 -7.39 -7.95
CA ALA A 40 -3.58 -8.74 -7.40
C ALA A 40 -4.23 -9.78 -8.30
N ASP A 41 -5.24 -9.40 -9.10
CA ASP A 41 -5.91 -10.30 -10.05
C ASP A 41 -5.26 -10.31 -11.43
N GLY A 42 -4.14 -9.62 -11.60
CA GLY A 42 -3.39 -9.56 -12.86
C GLY A 42 -3.75 -8.38 -13.76
N THR A 43 -4.78 -7.62 -13.42
CA THR A 43 -5.21 -6.45 -14.19
C THR A 43 -5.63 -5.32 -13.27
N ILE A 44 -5.56 -4.08 -13.79
CA ILE A 44 -6.10 -2.91 -13.08
C ILE A 44 -6.93 -2.11 -14.08
N ALA A 45 -8.24 -2.06 -13.87
CA ALA A 45 -9.14 -1.28 -14.72
C ALA A 45 -8.86 0.23 -14.56
N ALA A 46 -9.12 1.00 -15.63
CA ALA A 46 -8.93 2.45 -15.61
C ALA A 46 -9.72 3.11 -14.47
N GLN A 47 -10.93 2.65 -14.19
CA GLN A 47 -11.77 3.17 -13.12
C GLN A 47 -11.15 2.90 -11.73
N GLU A 48 -10.53 1.72 -11.56
CA GLU A 48 -9.85 1.37 -10.33
C GLU A 48 -8.62 2.25 -10.11
N LYS A 49 -7.84 2.49 -11.18
CA LYS A 49 -6.69 3.41 -11.11
C LYS A 49 -7.13 4.80 -10.69
N ALA A 50 -8.19 5.32 -11.29
CA ALA A 50 -8.70 6.65 -10.98
C ALA A 50 -9.15 6.75 -9.51
N ALA A 51 -9.84 5.73 -9.01
CA ALA A 51 -10.29 5.68 -7.63
C ALA A 51 -9.11 5.67 -6.65
N VAL A 52 -8.07 4.90 -6.96
CA VAL A 52 -6.86 4.84 -6.13
C VAL A 52 -6.11 6.16 -6.12
N VAL A 53 -5.94 6.79 -7.29
CA VAL A 53 -5.29 8.11 -7.39
C VAL A 53 -6.04 9.14 -6.56
N GLN A 54 -7.37 9.13 -6.61
CA GLN A 54 -8.19 10.03 -5.80
C GLN A 54 -8.01 9.76 -4.30
N ALA A 55 -7.97 8.49 -3.91
CA ALA A 55 -7.75 8.09 -2.52
C ALA A 55 -6.37 8.53 -2.02
N ILE A 56 -5.35 8.41 -2.86
CA ILE A 56 -3.99 8.88 -2.55
C ILE A 56 -4.01 10.39 -2.23
N GLY A 57 -4.71 11.17 -3.04
CA GLY A 57 -4.80 12.62 -2.85
C GLY A 57 -5.61 13.03 -1.63
N SER A 58 -6.49 12.16 -1.14
CA SER A 58 -7.40 12.45 -0.03
C SER A 58 -6.90 11.97 1.34
N LEU A 59 -5.97 11.01 1.36
CA LEU A 59 -5.55 10.38 2.60
C LEU A 59 -4.59 11.30 3.37
N GLU A 60 -4.97 11.64 4.60
CA GLU A 60 -4.21 12.53 5.46
C GLU A 60 -2.78 12.03 5.69
N ALA A 61 -2.61 10.71 5.83
CA ALA A 61 -1.31 10.08 6.07
C ALA A 61 -0.29 10.36 4.97
N LEU A 62 -0.73 10.65 3.74
CA LEU A 62 0.15 10.89 2.60
C LEU A 62 0.30 12.38 2.25
N LYS A 63 -0.31 13.28 3.01
CA LYS A 63 -0.25 14.72 2.70
C LYS A 63 1.13 15.34 2.91
N VAL A 64 2.06 14.61 3.52
CA VAL A 64 3.46 15.01 3.61
C VAL A 64 4.17 14.96 2.24
N PHE A 65 3.60 14.26 1.28
CA PHE A 65 4.10 14.16 -0.10
C PHE A 65 3.18 14.89 -1.05
N LYS A 66 3.68 15.23 -2.24
CA LYS A 66 2.87 15.86 -3.28
C LYS A 66 1.95 14.82 -3.93
N ALA A 67 0.64 15.07 -3.89
CA ALA A 67 -0.36 14.13 -4.42
C ALA A 67 -0.12 13.77 -5.88
N ARG A 68 0.25 14.75 -6.71
CA ARG A 68 0.53 14.51 -8.13
C ARG A 68 1.71 13.58 -8.32
N GLU A 69 2.77 13.76 -7.55
CA GLU A 69 3.96 12.92 -7.60
C GLU A 69 3.60 11.48 -7.23
N LEU A 70 2.79 11.31 -6.18
CA LEU A 70 2.35 9.97 -5.76
C LEU A 70 1.46 9.31 -6.81
N GLY A 71 0.57 10.08 -7.44
CA GLY A 71 -0.30 9.57 -8.50
C GLY A 71 0.49 9.12 -9.72
N ASP A 72 1.47 9.90 -10.15
CA ASP A 72 2.35 9.55 -11.27
C ASP A 72 3.15 8.29 -10.94
N LEU A 73 3.66 8.19 -9.73
CA LEU A 73 4.40 7.03 -9.26
C LEU A 73 3.52 5.78 -9.23
N PHE A 74 2.29 5.91 -8.76
CA PHE A 74 1.33 4.81 -8.75
C PHE A 74 1.05 4.30 -10.17
N ASN A 75 0.81 5.21 -11.13
CA ASN A 75 0.55 4.81 -12.51
C ASN A 75 1.73 4.05 -13.11
N LYS A 76 2.95 4.51 -12.83
CA LYS A 76 4.17 3.81 -13.28
C LYS A 76 4.26 2.42 -12.65
N TYR A 77 4.02 2.32 -11.35
CA TYR A 77 4.12 1.04 -10.64
C TYR A 77 3.00 0.07 -11.01
N CYS A 78 1.85 0.56 -11.47
CA CYS A 78 0.80 -0.32 -11.98
C CYS A 78 1.28 -1.12 -13.19
N ASP A 79 2.00 -0.47 -14.11
CA ASP A 79 2.57 -1.16 -15.26
C ASP A 79 3.61 -2.20 -14.84
N ASP A 80 4.43 -1.86 -13.84
CA ASP A 80 5.43 -2.77 -13.29
C ASP A 80 4.77 -3.95 -12.57
N ALA A 81 3.68 -3.71 -11.85
CA ALA A 81 3.02 -4.72 -11.02
C ALA A 81 2.40 -5.87 -11.84
N ILE A 82 2.01 -5.61 -13.08
CA ILE A 82 1.45 -6.64 -13.98
C ILE A 82 2.52 -7.30 -14.85
N ASN A 83 3.77 -6.83 -14.79
CA ASN A 83 4.90 -7.39 -15.52
C ASN A 83 5.68 -8.32 -14.58
N GLN A 84 5.84 -9.57 -14.98
CA GLN A 84 6.46 -10.62 -14.15
C GLN A 84 7.84 -10.23 -13.63
N PHE A 85 8.68 -9.59 -14.43
CA PHE A 85 10.04 -9.22 -14.05
C PHE A 85 10.08 -7.89 -13.29
N ALA A 86 9.35 -6.88 -13.78
CA ALA A 86 9.31 -5.58 -13.12
C ALA A 86 8.67 -5.64 -11.74
N ARG A 87 7.75 -6.60 -11.54
CA ARG A 87 7.12 -6.84 -10.23
C ARG A 87 8.15 -7.16 -9.15
N LEU A 88 9.22 -7.85 -9.51
CA LEU A 88 10.31 -8.16 -8.57
C LEU A 88 11.00 -6.89 -8.06
N ASP A 89 11.13 -5.87 -8.90
CA ASP A 89 11.71 -4.60 -8.48
C ASP A 89 10.81 -3.89 -7.47
N LEU A 90 9.49 -3.98 -7.65
CA LEU A 90 8.54 -3.45 -6.67
C LEU A 90 8.67 -4.17 -5.32
N LEU A 91 8.80 -5.50 -5.35
CA LEU A 91 9.00 -6.27 -4.12
C LEU A 91 10.28 -5.88 -3.39
N LYS A 92 11.34 -5.55 -4.12
CA LYS A 92 12.58 -5.05 -3.53
C LYS A 92 12.37 -3.71 -2.82
N LYS A 93 11.55 -2.84 -3.37
CA LYS A 93 11.20 -1.56 -2.72
C LYS A 93 10.44 -1.80 -1.42
N VAL A 94 9.56 -2.79 -1.40
CA VAL A 94 8.84 -3.19 -0.20
C VAL A 94 9.79 -3.77 0.85
N GLN A 95 10.71 -4.64 0.42
CA GLN A 95 11.70 -5.25 1.32
C GLN A 95 12.57 -4.20 2.01
N LYS A 96 12.88 -3.09 1.35
CA LYS A 96 13.66 -2.01 1.97
C LYS A 96 12.98 -1.40 3.19
N LEU A 97 11.65 -1.48 3.27
CA LEU A 97 10.91 -0.99 4.43
C LEU A 97 11.23 -1.80 5.69
N ALA A 98 11.67 -3.04 5.55
CA ALA A 98 11.94 -3.93 6.67
C ALA A 98 13.07 -3.44 7.58
N SER A 99 13.90 -2.50 7.11
CA SER A 99 14.95 -1.91 7.94
C SER A 99 14.37 -1.10 9.11
N ASN A 100 13.11 -0.67 9.02
CA ASN A 100 12.38 -0.03 10.10
C ASN A 100 11.00 -0.69 10.19
N ARG A 101 10.80 -1.49 11.23
CA ARG A 101 9.58 -2.29 11.41
C ARG A 101 8.32 -1.42 11.43
N ASP A 102 8.33 -0.30 12.15
CA ASP A 102 7.17 0.59 12.23
C ASP A 102 6.86 1.23 10.89
N SER A 103 7.88 1.58 10.12
CA SER A 103 7.72 2.09 8.76
C SER A 103 7.03 1.07 7.86
N ALA A 104 7.47 -0.19 7.91
CA ALA A 104 6.88 -1.27 7.12
C ALA A 104 5.41 -1.52 7.50
N ILE A 105 5.11 -1.57 8.79
CA ILE A 105 3.74 -1.75 9.28
C ILE A 105 2.84 -0.61 8.79
N THR A 106 3.30 0.63 8.95
CA THR A 106 2.55 1.82 8.54
C THR A 106 2.30 1.82 7.03
N ALA A 107 3.34 1.52 6.24
CA ALA A 107 3.23 1.50 4.78
C ALA A 107 2.24 0.45 4.28
N ILE A 108 2.26 -0.75 4.87
CA ILE A 108 1.35 -1.83 4.47
C ILE A 108 -0.10 -1.46 4.81
N LYS A 109 -0.34 -0.92 6.00
CA LYS A 109 -1.69 -0.47 6.40
C LYS A 109 -2.22 0.60 5.45
N ILE A 110 -1.41 1.59 5.12
CA ILE A 110 -1.79 2.65 4.18
C ILE A 110 -2.10 2.06 2.81
N GLY A 111 -1.23 1.19 2.30
CA GLY A 111 -1.43 0.56 0.99
C GLY A 111 -2.72 -0.25 0.91
N ILE A 112 -3.05 -0.99 1.96
CA ILE A 112 -4.31 -1.74 2.04
C ILE A 112 -5.51 -0.80 1.97
N ILE A 113 -5.49 0.27 2.75
CA ILE A 113 -6.59 1.25 2.78
C ILE A 113 -6.82 1.87 1.41
N ILE A 114 -5.73 2.30 0.76
CA ILE A 114 -5.82 2.99 -0.53
C ILE A 114 -6.26 2.02 -1.63
N ALA A 115 -5.65 0.85 -1.70
CA ALA A 115 -5.97 -0.14 -2.74
C ALA A 115 -7.42 -0.64 -2.65
N ASN A 116 -8.00 -0.56 -1.47
CA ASN A 116 -9.37 -1.01 -1.22
C ASN A 116 -10.32 0.15 -0.92
N SER A 117 -10.11 1.26 -1.59
CA SER A 117 -10.96 2.45 -1.44
C SER A 117 -12.42 2.19 -1.83
N ASP A 118 -12.69 1.16 -2.64
CA ASP A 118 -14.03 0.72 -3.00
C ASP A 118 -14.70 -0.14 -1.91
N GLY A 119 -13.99 -0.47 -0.85
CA GLY A 119 -14.51 -1.29 0.25
C GLY A 119 -14.43 -2.79 0.03
N ASN A 120 -13.98 -3.25 -1.13
CA ASN A 120 -13.83 -4.67 -1.45
C ASN A 120 -12.39 -5.12 -1.15
N PHE A 121 -12.27 -6.29 -0.53
CA PHE A 121 -10.97 -6.89 -0.28
C PHE A 121 -11.02 -8.35 -0.73
N SER A 122 -10.57 -8.59 -1.94
CA SER A 122 -10.67 -9.88 -2.58
C SER A 122 -9.70 -10.91 -2.00
N LYS A 123 -9.96 -12.18 -2.32
CA LYS A 123 -9.08 -13.28 -1.96
C LYS A 123 -7.68 -13.09 -2.56
N GLU A 124 -7.62 -12.62 -3.81
CA GLU A 124 -6.37 -12.37 -4.51
C GLU A 124 -5.57 -11.25 -3.84
N GLU A 125 -6.25 -10.20 -3.41
CA GLU A 125 -5.63 -9.09 -2.68
C GLU A 125 -5.08 -9.54 -1.33
N LYS A 126 -5.82 -10.39 -0.61
CA LYS A 126 -5.37 -10.98 0.65
C LYS A 126 -4.10 -11.81 0.46
N ALA A 127 -4.03 -12.56 -0.63
CA ALA A 127 -2.84 -13.36 -0.95
C ALA A 127 -1.62 -12.46 -1.18
N VAL A 128 -1.80 -11.33 -1.87
CA VAL A 128 -0.71 -10.36 -2.06
C VAL A 128 -0.28 -9.76 -0.72
N VAL A 129 -1.22 -9.42 0.14
CA VAL A 129 -0.86 -8.89 1.47
C VAL A 129 -0.03 -9.92 2.26
N ARG A 130 -0.37 -11.20 2.21
CA ARG A 130 0.44 -12.25 2.84
C ARG A 130 1.85 -12.29 2.26
N GLU A 131 1.98 -12.14 0.95
CA GLU A 131 3.28 -12.07 0.28
C GLU A 131 4.09 -10.86 0.78
N LEU A 132 3.44 -9.71 0.94
CA LEU A 132 4.10 -8.50 1.45
C LEU A 132 4.55 -8.66 2.90
N LEU A 133 3.75 -9.32 3.72
CA LEU A 133 4.12 -9.63 5.10
C LEU A 133 5.37 -10.51 5.13
N THR A 134 5.41 -11.54 4.30
CA THR A 134 6.59 -12.41 4.18
C THR A 134 7.81 -11.60 3.75
N ALA A 135 7.67 -10.74 2.76
CA ALA A 135 8.76 -9.91 2.23
C ALA A 135 9.34 -8.96 3.28
N THR A 136 8.54 -8.52 4.23
CA THR A 136 8.95 -7.58 5.27
C THR A 136 9.24 -8.23 6.62
N GLY A 137 9.05 -9.56 6.72
CA GLY A 137 9.25 -10.27 7.98
C GLY A 137 8.18 -10.00 9.02
N LEU A 138 7.00 -9.56 8.60
CA LEU A 138 5.87 -9.25 9.48
C LEU A 138 4.83 -10.37 9.46
N THR A 139 3.93 -10.32 10.44
CA THR A 139 2.79 -11.24 10.56
C THR A 139 1.47 -10.47 10.55
N GLU A 140 0.37 -11.18 10.36
CA GLU A 140 -0.97 -10.58 10.46
C GLU A 140 -1.17 -9.89 11.81
N SER A 141 -0.66 -10.50 12.87
CA SER A 141 -0.72 -9.96 14.21
C SER A 141 -0.05 -8.60 14.33
N ASP A 142 1.05 -8.39 13.60
CA ASP A 142 1.76 -7.10 13.58
C ASP A 142 0.89 -5.99 13.01
N LEU A 143 0.00 -6.31 12.10
CA LEU A 143 -0.95 -5.36 11.53
C LEU A 143 -2.23 -5.24 12.37
N GLY A 144 -2.43 -6.13 13.33
CA GLY A 144 -3.66 -6.18 14.11
C GLY A 144 -4.86 -6.67 13.31
N ILE A 145 -4.64 -7.50 12.30
CA ILE A 145 -5.68 -7.99 11.40
C ILE A 145 -5.64 -9.51 11.26
N GLN A 146 -6.73 -10.07 10.74
CA GLN A 146 -6.80 -11.45 10.26
C GLN A 146 -7.22 -11.45 8.79
N LEU A 147 -6.44 -12.11 7.99
CA LEU A 147 -6.72 -12.30 6.57
C LEU A 147 -7.46 -13.64 6.36
#